data_eee7368f66ef6877d363893e2a06787b
#
_entry.id   eee7368f66ef6877d363893e2a06787b
#
_cell.length_a   1.000
_cell.length_b   1.000
_cell.length_c   1.000
_cell.angle_alpha   90.00
_cell.angle_beta   90.00
_cell.angle_gamma   90.00
#
_symmetry.space_group_name_H-M   'P 1'
#
loop_
_entity.id
_entity.type
_entity.pdbx_description
1 polymer ?
#
loop_
_entity_poly.entity_id
_entity_poly.type
_entity_poly.pdbx_seq_one_letter_code
_entity_poly.pdbx_strand_id
1 'polypeptide(L)'
;VIGIDNYSKYGKVSKSYDYHPHYTFVEGDAKDTALLKNLAEDCDQIITLASIIGGISLFHELAYDLLAENERIMASTFDAAIWSHKYRRLKKINVVSSSMVFESTTVFPTPEGEQFQCPPPLSTYGFQKLACEYFSKGAWEQYHLPYTIIRPFNCIGMGEKRALCDKEILSGNVKLAMSHVVPDLIQKISKGQNPL
;
A
#
# COMPACT_ATOMS: atom_id res chain seq x y z
N VAL A 1 11.14 15.85 0.06
CA VAL A 1 10.46 14.54 0.05
C VAL A 1 11.37 13.52 -0.62
N ILE A 2 11.53 12.34 -0.02
CA ILE A 2 12.24 11.22 -0.62
C ILE A 2 11.22 10.15 -0.98
N GLY A 3 11.20 9.73 -2.26
CA GLY A 3 10.39 8.61 -2.73
C GLY A 3 11.27 7.40 -3.01
N ILE A 4 10.79 6.20 -2.67
CA ILE A 4 11.43 4.93 -2.99
C ILE A 4 10.44 4.01 -3.71
N ASP A 5 10.91 3.35 -4.77
CA ASP A 5 10.15 2.34 -5.52
C ASP A 5 11.13 1.40 -6.24
N ASN A 6 10.80 0.14 -6.39
CA ASN A 6 11.60 -0.82 -7.14
C ASN A 6 11.07 -1.06 -8.57
N TYR A 7 10.06 -0.33 -8.99
CA TYR A 7 9.38 -0.40 -10.28
C TYR A 7 8.79 -1.77 -10.66
N SER A 8 8.58 -2.65 -9.68
CA SER A 8 8.13 -4.02 -9.93
C SER A 8 6.74 -4.10 -10.55
N LYS A 9 5.87 -3.12 -10.27
CA LYS A 9 4.47 -3.16 -10.72
C LYS A 9 4.26 -2.56 -12.12
N TYR A 10 4.79 -1.39 -12.38
CA TYR A 10 4.50 -0.62 -13.60
C TYR A 10 5.73 -0.31 -14.45
N GLY A 11 6.90 -0.78 -14.05
CA GLY A 11 8.16 -0.38 -14.67
C GLY A 11 8.50 1.09 -14.41
N LYS A 12 9.55 1.58 -15.05
CA LYS A 12 9.99 2.98 -14.90
C LYS A 12 8.99 3.94 -15.57
N VAL A 13 8.45 4.84 -14.79
CA VAL A 13 7.46 5.82 -15.23
C VAL A 13 7.92 7.21 -14.83
N SER A 14 8.08 8.10 -15.82
CA SER A 14 8.34 9.52 -15.55
C SER A 14 7.08 10.21 -15.03
N LYS A 15 7.22 10.97 -13.98
CA LYS A 15 6.18 11.77 -13.35
C LYS A 15 6.50 13.26 -13.45
N SER A 16 5.48 14.10 -13.47
CA SER A 16 5.68 15.55 -13.53
C SER A 16 6.45 16.14 -12.35
N TYR A 17 6.44 15.46 -11.21
CA TYR A 17 7.12 15.88 -9.99
C TYR A 17 8.54 15.33 -9.85
N ASP A 18 9.02 14.49 -10.77
CA ASP A 18 10.38 13.89 -10.69
C ASP A 18 11.47 14.95 -10.74
N TYR A 19 11.20 16.10 -11.35
CA TYR A 19 12.12 17.24 -11.45
C TYR A 19 11.86 18.34 -10.40
N HIS A 20 10.99 18.07 -9.42
CA HIS A 20 10.72 19.06 -8.39
C HIS A 20 11.93 19.22 -7.45
N PRO A 21 12.41 20.47 -7.15
CA PRO A 21 13.65 20.69 -6.40
C PRO A 21 13.64 20.13 -4.98
N HIS A 22 12.47 19.87 -4.41
CA HIS A 22 12.32 19.27 -3.07
C HIS A 22 11.88 17.80 -3.11
N TYR A 23 12.06 17.12 -4.25
CA TYR A 23 11.79 15.70 -4.40
C TYR A 23 13.05 14.98 -4.87
N THR A 24 13.37 13.89 -4.16
CA THR A 24 14.46 12.98 -4.54
C THR A 24 13.86 11.59 -4.69
N PHE A 25 14.12 10.95 -5.82
CA PHE A 25 13.73 9.57 -6.04
C PHE A 25 14.91 8.63 -5.86
N VAL A 26 14.67 7.51 -5.19
CA VAL A 26 15.65 6.42 -5.02
C VAL A 26 15.04 5.13 -5.54
N GLU A 27 15.68 4.53 -6.54
CA GLU A 27 15.33 3.17 -6.98
C GLU A 27 15.84 2.16 -5.96
N GLY A 28 14.94 1.44 -5.31
CA GLY A 28 15.30 0.49 -4.27
C GLY A 28 14.12 -0.32 -3.76
N ASP A 29 14.43 -1.40 -3.06
CA ASP A 29 13.42 -2.29 -2.48
C ASP A 29 13.12 -1.88 -1.03
N ALA A 30 11.85 -1.70 -0.71
CA ALA A 30 11.39 -1.38 0.65
C ALA A 30 11.61 -2.54 1.66
N LYS A 31 12.09 -3.69 1.23
CA LYS A 31 12.56 -4.78 2.09
C LYS A 31 14.00 -4.60 2.54
N ASP A 32 14.75 -3.68 1.95
CA ASP A 32 16.13 -3.37 2.35
C ASP A 32 16.14 -2.43 3.55
N THR A 33 16.22 -2.99 4.74
CA THR A 33 16.25 -2.25 6.00
C THR A 33 17.43 -1.29 6.08
N ALA A 34 18.59 -1.62 5.51
CA ALA A 34 19.76 -0.76 5.55
C ALA A 34 19.55 0.48 4.68
N LEU A 35 19.01 0.30 3.47
CA LEU A 35 18.62 1.39 2.59
C LEU A 35 17.59 2.29 3.27
N LEU A 36 16.53 1.71 3.84
CA LEU A 36 15.49 2.48 4.50
C LEU A 36 16.02 3.27 5.70
N LYS A 37 16.94 2.74 6.49
CA LYS A 37 17.59 3.48 7.58
C LYS A 37 18.36 4.68 7.05
N ASN A 38 19.13 4.50 5.99
CA ASN A 38 19.87 5.61 5.36
C ASN A 38 18.93 6.72 4.85
N LEU A 39 17.82 6.33 4.19
CA LEU A 39 16.85 7.30 3.69
C LEU A 39 16.07 8.00 4.81
N ALA A 40 15.82 7.31 5.92
CA ALA A 40 15.09 7.84 7.07
C ALA A 40 15.94 8.69 8.02
N GLU A 41 17.25 8.80 7.81
CA GLU A 41 18.18 9.47 8.74
C GLU A 41 17.77 10.90 9.04
N ASP A 42 17.39 11.66 7.99
CA ASP A 42 16.99 13.07 8.08
C ASP A 42 15.48 13.30 7.88
N CYS A 43 14.67 12.26 7.97
CA CYS A 43 13.24 12.37 7.79
C CYS A 43 12.51 12.62 9.11
N ASP A 44 11.54 13.54 9.10
CA ASP A 44 10.64 13.75 10.23
C ASP A 44 9.47 12.76 10.24
N GLN A 45 9.06 12.27 9.07
CA GLN A 45 7.93 11.35 8.92
C GLN A 45 8.19 10.32 7.82
N ILE A 46 7.63 9.13 8.01
CA ILE A 46 7.55 8.09 6.98
C ILE A 46 6.09 7.87 6.62
N ILE A 47 5.81 7.65 5.33
CA ILE A 47 4.51 7.22 4.82
C ILE A 47 4.69 5.88 4.12
N THR A 48 4.01 4.84 4.59
CA THR A 48 4.13 3.48 4.03
C THR A 48 3.20 3.32 2.82
N LEU A 49 3.75 3.46 1.62
CA LEU A 49 3.00 3.28 0.37
C LEU A 49 3.45 2.05 -0.42
N ALA A 50 4.67 1.55 -0.16
CA ALA A 50 5.18 0.35 -0.83
C ALA A 50 4.36 -0.88 -0.42
N SER A 51 3.77 -1.55 -1.40
CA SER A 51 2.95 -2.75 -1.19
C SER A 51 2.67 -3.44 -2.51
N ILE A 52 2.61 -4.75 -2.50
CA ILE A 52 1.95 -5.49 -3.58
C ILE A 52 0.45 -5.32 -3.42
N ILE A 53 -0.17 -4.67 -4.39
CA ILE A 53 -1.60 -4.35 -4.39
C ILE A 53 -2.17 -4.46 -5.80
N GLY A 54 -3.44 -4.84 -5.91
CA GLY A 54 -4.17 -4.94 -7.18
C GLY A 54 -5.66 -5.12 -6.96
N GLY A 55 -6.38 -5.55 -8.00
CA GLY A 55 -7.80 -5.88 -7.92
C GLY A 55 -8.05 -7.21 -7.19
N ILE A 56 -9.32 -7.52 -6.94
CA ILE A 56 -9.77 -8.70 -6.17
C ILE A 56 -9.19 -10.01 -6.72
N SER A 57 -9.12 -10.17 -8.04
CA SER A 57 -8.55 -11.38 -8.66
C SER A 57 -7.10 -11.61 -8.27
N LEU A 58 -6.30 -10.53 -8.13
CA LEU A 58 -4.91 -10.64 -7.72
C LEU A 58 -4.77 -11.17 -6.28
N PHE A 59 -5.70 -10.82 -5.40
CA PHE A 59 -5.70 -11.30 -4.02
C PHE A 59 -5.85 -12.82 -3.92
N HIS A 60 -6.57 -13.43 -4.86
CA HIS A 60 -6.74 -14.89 -4.92
C HIS A 60 -5.57 -15.57 -5.63
N GLU A 61 -5.08 -14.98 -6.73
CA GLU A 61 -3.96 -15.55 -7.50
C GLU A 61 -2.63 -15.54 -6.73
N LEU A 62 -2.36 -14.47 -5.97
CA LEU A 62 -1.10 -14.24 -5.27
C LEU A 62 -1.29 -14.20 -3.74
N ALA A 63 -2.23 -14.96 -3.20
CA ALA A 63 -2.60 -14.88 -1.79
C ALA A 63 -1.41 -15.01 -0.83
N TYR A 64 -0.52 -15.97 -1.06
CA TYR A 64 0.68 -16.18 -0.26
C TYR A 64 1.73 -15.09 -0.49
N ASP A 65 2.07 -14.82 -1.76
CA ASP A 65 3.12 -13.86 -2.10
C ASP A 65 2.76 -12.45 -1.64
N LEU A 66 1.49 -12.07 -1.80
CA LEU A 66 0.98 -10.79 -1.33
C LEU A 66 1.15 -10.64 0.18
N LEU A 67 0.75 -11.65 0.95
CA LEU A 67 0.90 -11.63 2.40
C LEU A 67 2.38 -11.59 2.77
N ALA A 68 3.19 -12.54 2.28
CA ALA A 68 4.57 -12.70 2.68
C ALA A 68 5.45 -11.49 2.31
N GLU A 69 5.30 -10.97 1.08
CA GLU A 69 6.10 -9.81 0.64
C GLU A 69 5.70 -8.54 1.36
N ASN A 70 4.41 -8.29 1.54
CA ASN A 70 3.95 -7.10 2.25
C ASN A 70 4.34 -7.12 3.73
N GLU A 71 4.35 -8.28 4.39
CA GLU A 71 4.84 -8.40 5.76
C GLU A 71 6.36 -8.13 5.85
N ARG A 72 7.16 -8.58 4.88
CA ARG A 72 8.59 -8.24 4.82
C ARG A 72 8.81 -6.74 4.64
N ILE A 73 8.03 -6.10 3.77
CA ILE A 73 8.06 -4.64 3.56
C ILE A 73 7.70 -3.91 4.86
N MET A 74 6.64 -4.35 5.54
CA MET A 74 6.23 -3.73 6.81
C MET A 74 7.29 -3.91 7.89
N ALA A 75 7.82 -5.11 8.08
CA ALA A 75 8.84 -5.39 9.07
C ALA A 75 10.08 -4.50 8.85
N SER A 76 10.62 -4.47 7.64
CA SER A 76 11.79 -3.65 7.31
C SER A 76 11.53 -2.14 7.48
N THR A 77 10.31 -1.69 7.12
CA THR A 77 9.92 -0.28 7.27
C THR A 77 9.80 0.11 8.75
N PHE A 78 9.19 -0.72 9.58
CA PHE A 78 9.11 -0.47 11.02
C PHE A 78 10.46 -0.55 11.71
N ASP A 79 11.34 -1.47 11.31
CA ASP A 79 12.70 -1.54 11.83
C ASP A 79 13.47 -0.24 11.55
N ALA A 80 13.35 0.30 10.34
CA ALA A 80 13.97 1.58 9.98
C ALA A 80 13.33 2.76 10.72
N ALA A 81 12.00 2.77 10.84
CA ALA A 81 11.27 3.81 11.55
C ALA A 81 11.60 3.85 13.04
N ILE A 82 11.62 2.70 13.71
CA ILE A 82 11.99 2.57 15.12
C ILE A 82 13.44 3.03 15.34
N TRP A 83 14.35 2.60 14.46
CA TRP A 83 15.74 3.05 14.52
C TRP A 83 15.87 4.56 14.38
N SER A 84 15.20 5.16 13.36
CA SER A 84 15.25 6.61 13.16
C SER A 84 14.55 7.38 14.28
N HIS A 85 13.47 6.86 14.85
CA HIS A 85 12.82 7.46 16.01
C HIS A 85 13.72 7.46 17.25
N LYS A 86 14.49 6.40 17.48
CA LYS A 86 15.39 6.28 18.65
C LYS A 86 16.68 7.08 18.50
N TYR A 87 17.27 7.11 17.32
CA TYR A 87 18.63 7.57 17.11
C TYR A 87 18.77 8.76 16.18
N ARG A 88 17.68 9.17 15.54
CA ARG A 88 17.63 10.26 14.56
C ARG A 88 16.47 11.20 14.87
N ARG A 89 15.77 11.66 13.85
CA ARG A 89 14.76 12.72 14.00
C ARG A 89 13.32 12.32 13.68
N LEU A 90 13.04 11.07 13.41
CA LEU A 90 11.70 10.63 13.04
C LEU A 90 10.72 10.88 14.18
N LYS A 91 9.65 11.60 13.86
CA LYS A 91 8.59 11.98 14.80
C LYS A 91 7.37 11.08 14.71
N LYS A 92 7.13 10.49 13.52
CA LYS A 92 5.89 9.76 13.25
C LYS A 92 5.98 8.87 12.02
N ILE A 93 5.25 7.74 12.06
CA ILE A 93 4.97 6.92 10.90
C ILE A 93 3.48 7.02 10.52
N ASN A 94 3.19 7.17 9.23
CA ASN A 94 1.83 7.17 8.69
C ASN A 94 1.63 5.88 7.89
N VAL A 95 0.75 5.02 8.36
CA VAL A 95 0.56 3.67 7.83
C VAL A 95 -0.68 3.63 6.96
N VAL A 96 -0.50 3.25 5.69
CA VAL A 96 -1.60 3.08 4.75
C VAL A 96 -2.13 1.65 4.86
N SER A 97 -3.18 1.52 5.66
CA SER A 97 -3.99 0.31 5.83
C SER A 97 -5.02 0.20 4.70
N SER A 98 -6.21 -0.27 4.96
CA SER A 98 -7.31 -0.40 4.00
C SER A 98 -8.65 -0.53 4.72
N SER A 99 -9.75 -0.19 4.04
CA SER A 99 -11.10 -0.56 4.46
C SER A 99 -11.31 -2.08 4.59
N MET A 100 -10.45 -2.88 3.97
CA MET A 100 -10.52 -4.36 4.05
C MET A 100 -10.22 -4.93 5.44
N VAL A 101 -9.76 -4.11 6.39
CA VAL A 101 -9.71 -4.53 7.81
C VAL A 101 -11.11 -4.77 8.39
N PHE A 102 -12.13 -4.23 7.74
CA PHE A 102 -13.54 -4.39 8.10
C PHE A 102 -14.28 -5.43 7.25
N GLU A 103 -13.56 -6.25 6.48
CA GLU A 103 -14.14 -7.20 5.51
C GLU A 103 -15.25 -8.07 6.11
N SER A 104 -15.10 -8.48 7.36
CA SER A 104 -16.03 -9.39 8.05
C SER A 104 -17.06 -8.67 8.93
N THR A 105 -17.14 -7.33 8.88
CA THR A 105 -18.14 -6.60 9.68
C THR A 105 -19.55 -6.73 9.14
N THR A 106 -20.51 -6.71 10.06
CA THR A 106 -21.94 -6.59 9.75
C THR A 106 -22.53 -5.26 10.23
N VAL A 107 -21.68 -4.37 10.76
CA VAL A 107 -22.10 -3.09 11.35
C VAL A 107 -21.92 -1.96 10.32
N PHE A 108 -23.03 -1.28 9.98
CA PHE A 108 -23.04 -0.16 9.03
C PHE A 108 -23.91 0.98 9.56
N PRO A 109 -23.42 2.23 9.54
CA PRO A 109 -22.06 2.66 9.17
C PRO A 109 -21.01 2.11 10.13
N THR A 110 -19.86 1.70 9.57
CA THR A 110 -18.82 1.01 10.32
C THR A 110 -18.00 2.00 11.17
N PRO A 111 -17.94 1.85 12.50
CA PRO A 111 -17.12 2.70 13.35
C PRO A 111 -15.64 2.34 13.25
N GLU A 112 -14.75 3.31 13.53
CA GLU A 112 -13.28 3.12 13.39
C GLU A 112 -12.72 1.99 14.26
N GLY A 113 -13.34 1.67 15.38
CA GLY A 113 -12.89 0.61 16.29
C GLY A 113 -13.39 -0.79 15.92
N GLU A 114 -14.22 -0.92 14.91
CA GLU A 114 -14.91 -2.17 14.57
C GLU A 114 -13.97 -3.34 14.24
N GLN A 115 -12.77 -3.07 13.70
CA GLN A 115 -11.80 -4.12 13.40
C GLN A 115 -11.31 -4.91 14.64
N PHE A 116 -11.55 -4.40 15.84
CA PHE A 116 -11.26 -5.12 17.08
C PHE A 116 -12.44 -5.98 17.58
N GLN A 117 -13.60 -5.84 16.97
CA GLN A 117 -14.86 -6.49 17.40
C GLN A 117 -15.39 -7.47 16.36
N CYS A 118 -15.19 -7.18 15.07
CA CYS A 118 -15.58 -8.10 14.01
C CYS A 118 -14.58 -9.27 13.88
N PRO A 119 -14.99 -10.38 13.28
CA PRO A 119 -14.08 -11.46 12.93
C PRO A 119 -12.91 -10.95 12.06
N PRO A 120 -11.72 -11.59 12.13
CA PRO A 120 -10.62 -11.24 11.24
C PRO A 120 -11.03 -11.29 9.76
N PRO A 121 -10.41 -10.46 8.90
CA PRO A 121 -10.63 -10.53 7.47
C PRO A 121 -10.40 -11.94 6.91
N LEU A 122 -11.24 -12.36 5.97
CA LEU A 122 -11.14 -13.67 5.32
C LEU A 122 -10.07 -13.69 4.24
N SER A 123 -9.84 -12.55 3.56
CA SER A 123 -8.79 -12.43 2.56
C SER A 123 -7.42 -12.24 3.22
N THR A 124 -6.38 -12.82 2.61
CA THR A 124 -5.00 -12.59 3.01
C THR A 124 -4.59 -11.11 2.89
N TYR A 125 -5.19 -10.38 1.96
CA TYR A 125 -4.99 -8.94 1.83
C TYR A 125 -5.57 -8.16 3.01
N GLY A 126 -6.82 -8.41 3.38
CA GLY A 126 -7.45 -7.76 4.54
C GLY A 126 -6.70 -8.10 5.83
N PHE A 127 -6.30 -9.37 5.99
CA PHE A 127 -5.49 -9.80 7.13
C PHE A 127 -4.13 -9.08 7.16
N GLN A 128 -3.44 -8.97 6.02
CA GLN A 128 -2.18 -8.26 5.91
C GLN A 128 -2.32 -6.78 6.32
N LYS A 129 -3.40 -6.13 5.90
CA LYS A 129 -3.68 -4.74 6.29
C LYS A 129 -3.99 -4.61 7.79
N LEU A 130 -4.69 -5.58 8.37
CA LEU A 130 -4.88 -5.65 9.81
C LEU A 130 -3.54 -5.84 10.53
N ALA A 131 -2.66 -6.70 10.04
CA ALA A 131 -1.33 -6.90 10.60
C ALA A 131 -0.50 -5.60 10.60
N CYS A 132 -0.57 -4.76 9.55
CA CYS A 132 0.07 -3.45 9.52
C CYS A 132 -0.37 -2.56 10.70
N GLU A 133 -1.64 -2.62 11.09
CA GLU A 133 -2.16 -1.89 12.24
C GLU A 133 -1.61 -2.43 13.56
N TYR A 134 -1.42 -3.74 13.66
CA TYR A 134 -0.76 -4.36 14.82
C TYR A 134 0.74 -4.02 14.89
N PHE A 135 1.45 -3.92 13.77
CA PHE A 135 2.81 -3.37 13.76
C PHE A 135 2.85 -1.95 14.34
N SER A 136 1.90 -1.12 13.96
CA SER A 136 1.78 0.25 14.47
C SER A 136 1.55 0.27 15.98
N LYS A 137 0.60 -0.53 16.45
CA LYS A 137 0.25 -0.66 17.87
C LYS A 137 1.44 -1.17 18.68
N GLY A 138 2.09 -2.25 18.24
CA GLY A 138 3.24 -2.83 18.91
C GLY A 138 4.45 -1.88 18.96
N ALA A 139 4.70 -1.13 17.87
CA ALA A 139 5.76 -0.13 17.84
C ALA A 139 5.49 1.04 18.81
N TRP A 140 4.24 1.45 18.97
CA TRP A 140 3.86 2.43 19.97
C TRP A 140 4.01 1.88 21.41
N GLU A 141 3.48 0.70 21.68
CA GLU A 141 3.52 0.09 23.00
C GLU A 141 4.95 -0.14 23.51
N GLN A 142 5.85 -0.59 22.61
CA GLN A 142 7.21 -0.94 22.98
C GLN A 142 8.22 0.22 22.85
N TYR A 143 8.05 1.08 21.84
CA TYR A 143 9.04 2.08 21.49
C TYR A 143 8.51 3.51 21.51
N HIS A 144 7.23 3.70 21.78
CA HIS A 144 6.54 4.98 21.77
C HIS A 144 6.65 5.72 20.42
N LEU A 145 6.76 4.97 19.30
CA LEU A 145 6.76 5.53 17.97
C LEU A 145 5.35 6.03 17.62
N PRO A 146 5.13 7.35 17.49
CA PRO A 146 3.82 7.88 17.11
C PRO A 146 3.42 7.43 15.72
N TYR A 147 2.14 7.11 15.55
CA TYR A 147 1.63 6.67 14.26
C TYR A 147 0.27 7.28 13.92
N THR A 148 -0.08 7.24 12.65
CA THR A 148 -1.44 7.43 12.15
C THR A 148 -1.76 6.30 11.20
N ILE A 149 -2.93 5.70 11.34
CA ILE A 149 -3.47 4.72 10.41
C ILE A 149 -4.42 5.43 9.45
N ILE A 150 -4.22 5.20 8.16
CA ILE A 150 -5.07 5.70 7.08
C ILE A 150 -5.72 4.49 6.43
N ARG A 151 -7.03 4.42 6.43
CA ARG A 151 -7.81 3.34 5.83
C ARG A 151 -8.53 3.84 4.57
N PRO A 152 -7.86 3.87 3.40
CA PRO A 152 -8.53 4.27 2.18
C PRO A 152 -9.59 3.24 1.79
N PHE A 153 -10.71 3.75 1.33
CA PHE A 153 -11.71 2.99 0.59
C PHE A 153 -11.35 3.03 -0.90
N ASN A 154 -12.33 3.06 -1.80
CA ASN A 154 -12.06 3.08 -3.23
C ASN A 154 -11.55 4.47 -3.67
N CYS A 155 -10.24 4.70 -3.58
CA CYS A 155 -9.62 5.90 -4.09
C CYS A 155 -9.47 5.81 -5.61
N ILE A 156 -9.90 6.85 -6.30
CA ILE A 156 -9.86 6.95 -7.77
C ILE A 156 -8.95 8.09 -8.16
N GLY A 157 -8.07 7.85 -9.12
CA GLY A 157 -7.17 8.89 -9.61
C GLY A 157 -6.73 8.68 -11.06
N MET A 158 -6.14 9.71 -11.63
CA MET A 158 -5.69 9.68 -13.02
C MET A 158 -4.60 8.64 -13.32
N GLY A 159 -3.92 8.13 -12.31
CA GLY A 159 -2.90 7.08 -12.43
C GLY A 159 -3.44 5.74 -12.92
N GLU A 160 -4.71 5.46 -12.70
CA GLU A 160 -5.40 4.25 -13.16
C GLU A 160 -5.51 4.13 -14.70
N LYS A 161 -5.28 5.20 -15.45
CA LYS A 161 -5.35 5.19 -16.92
C LYS A 161 -4.50 4.10 -17.57
N ARG A 162 -3.42 3.67 -16.95
CA ARG A 162 -2.52 2.66 -17.49
C ARG A 162 -3.07 1.25 -17.40
N ALA A 163 -3.89 0.97 -16.41
CA ALA A 163 -4.59 -0.31 -16.30
C ALA A 163 -5.63 -0.52 -17.43
N LEU A 164 -5.92 0.50 -18.21
CA LEU A 164 -6.90 0.52 -19.26
C LEU A 164 -6.30 0.42 -20.68
N CYS A 165 -4.99 0.32 -20.82
CA CYS A 165 -4.33 0.25 -22.13
C CYS A 165 -4.45 -1.15 -22.73
N ASP A 166 -5.03 -1.28 -23.93
CA ASP A 166 -5.21 -2.57 -24.60
C ASP A 166 -3.89 -3.29 -24.88
N LYS A 167 -2.79 -2.56 -25.07
CA LYS A 167 -1.45 -3.13 -25.24
C LYS A 167 -0.95 -3.78 -23.95
N GLU A 168 -1.27 -3.20 -22.81
CA GLU A 168 -0.91 -3.75 -21.49
C GLU A 168 -1.73 -5.00 -21.18
N ILE A 169 -3.00 -5.03 -21.59
CA ILE A 169 -3.87 -6.21 -21.49
C ILE A 169 -3.32 -7.35 -22.37
N LEU A 170 -2.91 -7.05 -23.60
CA LEU A 170 -2.38 -8.02 -24.56
C LEU A 170 -0.96 -8.47 -24.20
N SER A 171 -0.14 -7.61 -23.61
CA SER A 171 1.21 -7.94 -23.16
C SER A 171 1.25 -8.77 -21.89
N GLY A 172 0.13 -8.96 -21.22
CA GLY A 172 0.06 -9.68 -19.94
C GLY A 172 0.68 -8.96 -18.75
N ASN A 173 1.21 -7.76 -18.95
CA ASN A 173 1.93 -7.01 -17.89
C ASN A 173 1.02 -6.22 -16.94
N VAL A 174 -0.15 -5.78 -17.39
CA VAL A 174 -1.19 -5.24 -16.52
C VAL A 174 -2.50 -5.90 -16.87
N LYS A 175 -2.82 -6.89 -16.11
CA LYS A 175 -4.08 -7.59 -16.25
C LYS A 175 -5.21 -6.70 -15.73
N LEU A 176 -6.40 -6.81 -16.32
CA LEU A 176 -7.64 -6.23 -15.76
C LEU A 176 -7.83 -6.59 -14.29
N ALA A 177 -7.33 -7.75 -13.89
CA ALA A 177 -7.23 -8.19 -12.50
C ALA A 177 -6.55 -7.20 -11.53
N MET A 178 -5.73 -6.31 -12.03
CA MET A 178 -5.05 -5.27 -11.24
C MET A 178 -5.78 -3.94 -11.23
N SER A 179 -6.83 -3.78 -12.01
CA SER A 179 -7.65 -2.57 -12.04
C SER A 179 -8.63 -2.55 -10.88
N HIS A 180 -8.84 -1.36 -10.31
CA HIS A 180 -9.91 -1.16 -9.34
C HIS A 180 -11.28 -1.11 -10.02
N VAL A 181 -12.34 -1.34 -9.26
CA VAL A 181 -13.70 -1.54 -9.79
C VAL A 181 -14.20 -0.42 -10.70
N VAL A 182 -13.95 0.85 -10.35
CA VAL A 182 -14.50 1.97 -11.15
C VAL A 182 -13.79 2.14 -12.50
N PRO A 183 -12.45 2.13 -12.60
CA PRO A 183 -11.78 2.10 -13.90
C PRO A 183 -12.16 0.90 -14.76
N ASP A 184 -12.33 -0.29 -14.18
CA ASP A 184 -12.77 -1.49 -14.88
C ASP A 184 -14.18 -1.32 -15.46
N LEU A 185 -15.13 -0.84 -14.68
CA LEU A 185 -16.50 -0.58 -15.14
C LEU A 185 -16.53 0.49 -16.25
N ILE A 186 -15.79 1.58 -16.11
CA ILE A 186 -15.68 2.61 -17.15
C ILE A 186 -15.18 1.99 -18.46
N GLN A 187 -14.16 1.14 -18.40
CA GLN A 187 -13.63 0.47 -19.58
C GLN A 187 -14.66 -0.47 -20.22
N LYS A 188 -15.32 -1.30 -19.41
CA LYS A 188 -16.35 -2.23 -19.88
C LYS A 188 -17.49 -1.48 -20.59
N ILE A 189 -17.99 -0.41 -19.97
CA ILE A 189 -19.03 0.43 -20.54
C ILE A 189 -18.56 1.06 -21.85
N SER A 190 -17.34 1.63 -21.88
CA SER A 190 -16.79 2.28 -23.07
C SER A 190 -16.59 1.30 -24.23
N LYS A 191 -16.38 0.02 -23.97
CA LYS A 191 -16.27 -1.05 -24.98
C LYS A 191 -17.62 -1.69 -25.34
N GLY A 192 -18.70 -1.20 -24.75
CA GLY A 192 -20.05 -1.74 -25.00
C GLY A 192 -20.26 -3.16 -24.45
N GLN A 193 -19.49 -3.57 -23.43
CA GLN A 193 -19.66 -4.87 -22.81
C GLN A 193 -21.00 -4.94 -22.06
N ASN A 194 -21.78 -5.98 -22.34
CA ASN A 194 -23.04 -6.28 -21.66
C ASN A 194 -23.18 -7.81 -21.53
N PRO A 195 -23.47 -8.38 -20.33
CA PRO A 195 -23.58 -7.64 -19.04
C PRO A 195 -22.25 -7.15 -18.52
N LEU A 196 -22.30 -6.20 -17.60
CA LEU A 196 -21.13 -5.61 -16.93
C LEU A 196 -20.57 -6.53 -15.86
#